data_3a089eb35e60195011b68231c70ba2dc
#
_entry.id   3a089eb35e60195011b68231c70ba2dc
#
_cell.length_a   1.000
_cell.length_b   1.000
_cell.length_c   1.000
_cell.angle_alpha   90.00
_cell.angle_beta   90.00
_cell.angle_gamma   90.00
#
_symmetry.space_group_name_H-M   'P 1'
#
loop_
_entity.id
_entity.type
_entity.pdbx_description
1 polymer ?
#
loop_
_entity_poly.entity_id
_entity_poly.type
_entity_poly.pdbx_seq_one_letter_code
_entity_poly.pdbx_strand_id
1 'polypeptide(L)'
;TLAGSSAASDVYKRQASMVPLWMMWLLAFILIDLVFYIYHRLSHRVSFLWAIHMSHHSSQEMNFAVSFRQAWFGPLSKIPFFMILPLIGLDPTIVAVAGSISTLWGIVGHTQIINKLGPLEIFLNTPSHHRVHHGANKQYIDKNYGNLLIIWDKMFGTFEPEHEKVEYGLVNNVNTFN
;
A
#
# COMPACT_ATOMS: atom_id res chain seq x y z
N THR A 1 15.03 -1.74 35.04
CA THR A 1 14.63 -2.20 33.69
C THR A 1 13.11 -2.14 33.46
N LEU A 2 12.26 -2.19 34.49
CA LEU A 2 10.79 -2.01 34.39
C LEU A 2 10.37 -0.52 34.33
N ALA A 3 11.21 0.41 34.78
CA ALA A 3 10.93 1.85 34.78
C ALA A 3 10.87 2.45 33.35
N GLY A 4 11.61 1.92 32.39
CA GLY A 4 11.57 2.38 30.99
C GLY A 4 10.26 2.02 30.26
N SER A 5 9.64 0.90 30.60
CA SER A 5 8.34 0.47 30.08
C SER A 5 7.21 1.38 30.59
N SER A 6 7.27 1.82 31.84
CA SER A 6 6.30 2.74 32.46
C SER A 6 6.36 4.14 31.82
N ALA A 7 7.55 4.71 31.63
CA ALA A 7 7.71 6.04 31.04
C ALA A 7 7.19 6.11 29.59
N ALA A 8 7.49 5.09 28.75
CA ALA A 8 6.96 5.00 27.40
C ALA A 8 5.43 4.88 27.40
N SER A 9 4.87 4.03 28.28
CA SER A 9 3.42 3.89 28.46
C SER A 9 2.76 5.22 28.87
N ASP A 10 3.41 5.99 29.73
CA ASP A 10 2.89 7.26 30.22
C ASP A 10 2.93 8.36 29.15
N VAL A 11 3.96 8.34 28.26
CA VAL A 11 4.00 9.24 27.11
C VAL A 11 2.84 8.93 26.16
N TYR A 12 2.60 7.67 25.82
CA TYR A 12 1.46 7.28 24.97
C TYR A 12 0.12 7.65 25.58
N LYS A 13 -0.06 7.44 26.89
CA LYS A 13 -1.27 7.83 27.60
C LYS A 13 -1.51 9.34 27.59
N ARG A 14 -0.47 10.15 27.77
CA ARG A 14 -0.56 11.61 27.68
C ARG A 14 -0.90 12.07 26.25
N GLN A 15 -0.29 11.50 25.23
CA GLN A 15 -0.62 11.80 23.83
C GLN A 15 -2.05 11.41 23.49
N ALA A 16 -2.50 10.22 23.92
CA ALA A 16 -3.87 9.76 23.75
C ALA A 16 -4.90 10.63 24.47
N SER A 17 -4.53 11.30 25.58
CA SER A 17 -5.43 12.22 26.31
C SER A 17 -5.55 13.61 25.67
N MET A 18 -4.63 13.99 24.77
CA MET A 18 -4.62 15.29 24.10
C MET A 18 -5.32 15.32 22.76
N VAL A 19 -5.48 14.15 22.11
CA VAL A 19 -6.08 14.03 20.78
C VAL A 19 -7.33 13.12 20.87
N PRO A 20 -8.51 13.57 20.39
CA PRO A 20 -9.69 12.73 20.35
C PRO A 20 -9.43 11.44 19.56
N LEU A 21 -9.98 10.33 20.04
CA LEU A 21 -9.75 8.99 19.47
C LEU A 21 -10.06 8.91 17.97
N TRP A 22 -11.13 9.55 17.52
CA TRP A 22 -11.47 9.59 16.08
C TRP A 22 -10.40 10.30 15.22
N MET A 23 -9.74 11.32 15.76
CA MET A 23 -8.63 11.99 15.07
C MET A 23 -7.40 11.09 14.99
N MET A 24 -7.12 10.31 16.03
CA MET A 24 -6.02 9.32 16.00
C MET A 24 -6.25 8.26 14.91
N TRP A 25 -7.49 7.78 14.77
CA TRP A 25 -7.85 6.86 13.69
C TRP A 25 -7.68 7.50 12.30
N LEU A 26 -8.19 8.72 12.13
CA LEU A 26 -8.06 9.43 10.86
C LEU A 26 -6.60 9.66 10.48
N LEU A 27 -5.78 10.13 11.42
CA LEU A 27 -4.34 10.31 11.22
C LEU A 27 -3.64 8.99 10.90
N ALA A 28 -3.99 7.91 11.60
CA ALA A 28 -3.41 6.60 11.35
C ALA A 28 -3.72 6.12 9.90
N PHE A 29 -4.95 6.22 9.44
CA PHE A 29 -5.31 5.85 8.06
C PHE A 29 -4.56 6.68 7.03
N ILE A 30 -4.51 8.01 7.20
CA ILE A 30 -3.82 8.92 6.28
C ILE A 30 -2.32 8.61 6.24
N LEU A 31 -1.69 8.46 7.40
CA LEU A 31 -0.24 8.24 7.48
C LEU A 31 0.17 6.83 7.06
N ILE A 32 -0.62 5.80 7.39
CA ILE A 32 -0.39 4.43 6.90
C ILE A 32 -0.42 4.41 5.38
N ASP A 33 -1.41 5.07 4.79
CA ASP A 33 -1.58 5.08 3.34
C ASP A 33 -0.48 5.88 2.63
N LEU A 34 -0.04 7.00 3.22
CA LEU A 34 1.12 7.75 2.73
C LEU A 34 2.42 6.94 2.82
N VAL A 35 2.66 6.28 3.96
CA VAL A 35 3.83 5.41 4.13
C VAL A 35 3.79 4.25 3.15
N PHE A 36 2.61 3.66 2.93
CA PHE A 36 2.44 2.64 1.91
C PHE A 36 2.78 3.15 0.51
N TYR A 37 2.24 4.31 0.12
CA TYR A 37 2.55 4.95 -1.17
C TYR A 37 4.07 5.14 -1.37
N ILE A 38 4.75 5.68 -0.35
CA ILE A 38 6.20 5.90 -0.40
C ILE A 38 6.94 4.56 -0.55
N TYR A 39 6.63 3.57 0.30
CA TYR A 39 7.22 2.23 0.23
C TYR A 39 6.97 1.59 -1.14
N HIS A 40 5.75 1.64 -1.64
CA HIS A 40 5.33 1.01 -2.89
C HIS A 40 6.04 1.65 -4.10
N ARG A 41 6.08 2.98 -4.13
CA ARG A 41 6.84 3.71 -5.16
C ARG A 41 8.33 3.39 -5.13
N LEU A 42 8.93 3.31 -3.95
CA LEU A 42 10.32 2.90 -3.81
C LEU A 42 10.53 1.44 -4.22
N SER A 43 9.55 0.58 -4.00
CA SER A 43 9.61 -0.83 -4.44
C SER A 43 9.66 -0.98 -5.96
N HIS A 44 9.18 0.00 -6.72
CA HIS A 44 9.32 0.07 -8.17
C HIS A 44 10.60 0.77 -8.65
N ARG A 45 11.23 1.61 -7.81
CA ARG A 45 12.35 2.48 -8.21
C ARG A 45 13.71 2.01 -7.70
N VAL A 46 13.75 1.25 -6.62
CA VAL A 46 14.97 0.73 -6.00
C VAL A 46 15.12 -0.74 -6.33
N SER A 47 16.17 -1.11 -7.06
CA SER A 47 16.36 -2.46 -7.60
C SER A 47 16.25 -3.57 -6.56
N PHE A 48 16.78 -3.37 -5.34
CA PHE A 48 16.66 -4.34 -4.24
C PHE A 48 15.19 -4.54 -3.83
N LEU A 49 14.42 -3.47 -3.68
CA LEU A 49 13.00 -3.54 -3.31
C LEU A 49 12.18 -4.10 -4.48
N TRP A 50 12.53 -3.75 -5.72
CA TRP A 50 11.90 -4.32 -6.91
C TRP A 50 12.12 -5.83 -6.98
N ALA A 51 13.31 -6.35 -6.70
CA ALA A 51 13.57 -7.79 -6.67
C ALA A 51 12.65 -8.55 -5.70
N ILE A 52 12.25 -7.89 -4.60
CA ILE A 52 11.26 -8.43 -3.65
C ILE A 52 9.84 -8.30 -4.19
N HIS A 53 9.51 -7.16 -4.82
CA HIS A 53 8.14 -6.82 -5.26
C HIS A 53 7.77 -7.39 -6.63
N MET A 54 8.75 -7.66 -7.48
CA MET A 54 8.58 -8.16 -8.85
C MET A 54 7.76 -9.48 -8.89
N SER A 55 7.89 -10.35 -7.90
CA SER A 55 7.10 -11.58 -7.82
C SER A 55 5.60 -11.31 -7.80
N HIS A 56 5.19 -10.20 -7.17
CA HIS A 56 3.80 -9.75 -7.11
C HIS A 56 3.29 -9.31 -8.51
N HIS A 57 4.09 -8.61 -9.29
CA HIS A 57 3.77 -8.15 -10.64
C HIS A 57 3.95 -9.20 -11.73
N SER A 58 4.57 -10.35 -11.44
CA SER A 58 4.89 -11.36 -12.47
C SER A 58 3.70 -12.22 -12.91
N SER A 59 2.52 -12.07 -12.31
CA SER A 59 1.32 -12.80 -12.74
C SER A 59 0.77 -12.24 -14.04
N GLN A 60 0.45 -13.13 -14.98
CA GLN A 60 -0.25 -12.78 -16.23
C GLN A 60 -1.78 -12.75 -16.04
N GLU A 61 -2.26 -13.04 -14.85
CA GLU A 61 -3.65 -12.99 -14.46
C GLU A 61 -3.85 -12.01 -13.31
N MET A 62 -5.01 -11.35 -13.28
CA MET A 62 -5.39 -10.43 -12.20
C MET A 62 -6.58 -11.01 -11.44
N ASN A 63 -6.31 -11.51 -10.24
CA ASN A 63 -7.30 -12.07 -9.34
C ASN A 63 -6.83 -11.98 -7.88
N PHE A 64 -7.68 -12.31 -6.92
CA PHE A 64 -7.35 -12.21 -5.50
C PHE A 64 -6.11 -13.02 -5.08
N ALA A 65 -5.76 -14.12 -5.77
CA ALA A 65 -4.57 -14.89 -5.44
C ALA A 65 -3.28 -14.10 -5.70
N VAL A 66 -3.29 -13.13 -6.61
CA VAL A 66 -2.15 -12.25 -6.88
C VAL A 66 -1.78 -11.42 -5.65
N SER A 67 -2.75 -11.00 -4.83
CA SER A 67 -2.50 -10.25 -3.60
C SER A 67 -1.65 -11.03 -2.58
N PHE A 68 -1.72 -12.36 -2.61
CA PHE A 68 -0.94 -13.26 -1.73
C PHE A 68 0.39 -13.68 -2.36
N ARG A 69 0.62 -13.35 -3.63
CA ARG A 69 1.88 -13.65 -4.32
C ARG A 69 2.94 -12.62 -3.90
N GLN A 70 3.59 -12.90 -2.79
CA GLN A 70 4.61 -12.03 -2.18
C GLN A 70 5.91 -12.81 -2.00
N ALA A 71 7.05 -12.12 -2.18
CA ALA A 71 8.32 -12.70 -1.83
C ALA A 71 8.45 -12.92 -0.30
N TRP A 72 9.22 -13.92 0.11
CA TRP A 72 9.46 -14.25 1.53
C TRP A 72 9.92 -13.05 2.35
N PHE A 73 10.76 -12.19 1.79
CA PHE A 73 11.25 -10.97 2.44
C PHE A 73 10.31 -9.77 2.32
N GLY A 74 9.17 -9.90 1.63
CA GLY A 74 8.19 -8.83 1.45
C GLY A 74 7.72 -8.19 2.76
N PRO A 75 7.25 -8.95 3.75
CA PRO A 75 6.87 -8.39 5.05
C PRO A 75 8.02 -7.68 5.77
N LEU A 76 9.24 -8.24 5.74
CA LEU A 76 10.41 -7.66 6.41
C LEU A 76 10.82 -6.32 5.78
N SER A 77 10.72 -6.18 4.46
CA SER A 77 11.07 -4.94 3.77
C SER A 77 10.16 -3.77 4.13
N LYS A 78 8.94 -4.04 4.61
CA LYS A 78 7.97 -3.02 5.05
C LYS A 78 8.28 -2.46 6.45
N ILE A 79 8.90 -3.26 7.32
CA ILE A 79 9.12 -2.91 8.73
C ILE A 79 9.78 -1.53 8.90
N PRO A 80 10.90 -1.17 8.24
CA PRO A 80 11.54 0.12 8.44
C PRO A 80 10.65 1.31 8.15
N PHE A 81 9.73 1.17 7.20
CA PHE A 81 8.81 2.23 6.80
C PHE A 81 7.66 2.39 7.81
N PHE A 82 7.03 1.29 8.19
CA PHE A 82 5.86 1.34 9.05
C PHE A 82 6.20 1.57 10.53
N MET A 83 7.41 1.20 10.96
CA MET A 83 7.90 1.49 12.33
C MET A 83 8.01 2.98 12.65
N ILE A 84 8.10 3.84 11.64
CA ILE A 84 8.10 5.30 11.85
C ILE A 84 6.82 5.78 12.53
N LEU A 85 5.68 5.11 12.27
CA LEU A 85 4.38 5.52 12.79
C LEU A 85 4.29 5.45 14.32
N PRO A 86 4.62 4.33 14.98
CA PRO A 86 4.70 4.30 16.44
C PRO A 86 5.85 5.17 16.99
N LEU A 87 6.96 5.35 16.26
CA LEU A 87 8.06 6.20 16.70
C LEU A 87 7.67 7.69 16.77
N ILE A 88 6.76 8.16 15.90
CA ILE A 88 6.23 9.53 15.96
C ILE A 88 5.01 9.66 16.90
N GLY A 89 4.65 8.59 17.61
CA GLY A 89 3.66 8.63 18.69
C GLY A 89 2.26 8.10 18.35
N LEU A 90 2.05 7.46 17.19
CA LEU A 90 0.78 6.77 16.96
C LEU A 90 0.72 5.49 17.81
N ASP A 91 -0.46 5.23 18.37
CA ASP A 91 -0.70 4.00 19.13
C ASP A 91 -0.47 2.76 18.24
N PRO A 92 0.41 1.82 18.65
CA PRO A 92 0.72 0.63 17.86
C PRO A 92 -0.50 -0.22 17.54
N THR A 93 -1.51 -0.26 18.43
CA THR A 93 -2.73 -1.03 18.21
C THR A 93 -3.57 -0.40 17.10
N ILE A 94 -3.71 0.93 17.13
CA ILE A 94 -4.42 1.68 16.08
C ILE A 94 -3.71 1.48 14.73
N VAL A 95 -2.37 1.57 14.71
CA VAL A 95 -1.57 1.34 13.49
C VAL A 95 -1.77 -0.08 12.98
N ALA A 96 -1.75 -1.09 13.84
CA ALA A 96 -1.94 -2.49 13.44
C ALA A 96 -3.34 -2.73 12.86
N VAL A 97 -4.39 -2.25 13.52
CA VAL A 97 -5.78 -2.44 13.06
C VAL A 97 -6.05 -1.65 11.77
N ALA A 98 -5.66 -0.38 11.71
CA ALA A 98 -5.84 0.43 10.50
C ALA A 98 -5.03 -0.13 9.33
N GLY A 99 -3.80 -0.62 9.58
CA GLY A 99 -2.98 -1.31 8.59
C GLY A 99 -3.62 -2.60 8.08
N SER A 100 -4.28 -3.35 8.94
CA SER A 100 -5.02 -4.57 8.56
C SER A 100 -6.21 -4.23 7.66
N ILE A 101 -6.97 -3.19 7.98
CA ILE A 101 -8.09 -2.71 7.16
C ILE A 101 -7.57 -2.24 5.78
N SER A 102 -6.47 -1.48 5.78
CA SER A 102 -5.81 -1.04 4.54
C SER A 102 -5.36 -2.24 3.69
N THR A 103 -4.82 -3.28 4.30
CA THR A 103 -4.43 -4.53 3.61
C THR A 103 -5.63 -5.22 2.97
N LEU A 104 -6.76 -5.32 3.69
CA LEU A 104 -7.99 -5.90 3.14
C LEU A 104 -8.48 -5.13 1.92
N TRP A 105 -8.42 -3.80 1.95
CA TRP A 105 -8.73 -2.98 0.78
C TRP A 105 -7.81 -3.29 -0.40
N GLY A 106 -6.50 -3.39 -0.16
CA GLY A 106 -5.53 -3.77 -1.18
C GLY A 106 -5.81 -5.14 -1.81
N ILE A 107 -6.28 -6.13 -1.01
CA ILE A 107 -6.71 -7.44 -1.54
C ILE A 107 -7.89 -7.27 -2.50
N VAL A 108 -8.90 -6.46 -2.14
CA VAL A 108 -10.08 -6.18 -2.99
C VAL A 108 -9.67 -5.49 -4.30
N GLY A 109 -8.58 -4.73 -4.30
CA GLY A 109 -8.02 -4.12 -5.50
C GLY A 109 -7.66 -5.13 -6.61
N HIS A 110 -7.29 -6.37 -6.24
CA HIS A 110 -6.83 -7.40 -7.17
C HIS A 110 -8.00 -8.16 -7.82
N THR A 111 -8.83 -7.47 -8.60
CA THR A 111 -9.95 -8.11 -9.29
C THR A 111 -10.24 -7.48 -10.65
N GLN A 112 -10.73 -8.30 -11.57
CA GLN A 112 -11.27 -7.88 -12.86
C GLN A 112 -12.81 -7.81 -12.86
N ILE A 113 -13.47 -8.26 -11.78
CA ILE A 113 -14.94 -8.33 -11.70
C ILE A 113 -15.53 -6.95 -11.43
N ILE A 114 -14.86 -6.15 -10.59
CA ILE A 114 -15.30 -4.81 -10.23
C ILE A 114 -14.78 -3.83 -11.28
N ASN A 115 -15.70 -3.21 -11.98
CA ASN A 115 -15.40 -2.13 -12.93
C ASN A 115 -15.12 -0.81 -12.20
N LYS A 116 -15.20 0.31 -12.92
CA LYS A 116 -15.05 1.66 -12.35
C LYS A 116 -16.13 1.94 -11.31
N LEU A 117 -15.74 2.52 -10.19
CA LEU A 117 -16.63 2.88 -9.08
C LEU A 117 -17.13 4.32 -9.15
N GLY A 118 -17.05 4.97 -10.32
CA GLY A 118 -17.58 6.30 -10.56
C GLY A 118 -16.95 7.37 -9.67
N PRO A 119 -17.75 8.21 -8.96
CA PRO A 119 -17.21 9.31 -8.16
C PRO A 119 -16.23 8.91 -7.05
N LEU A 120 -16.26 7.65 -6.59
CA LEU A 120 -15.31 7.15 -5.58
C LEU A 120 -13.86 7.14 -6.12
N GLU A 121 -13.66 7.04 -7.43
CA GLU A 121 -12.35 7.08 -8.09
C GLU A 121 -11.65 8.46 -8.00
N ILE A 122 -12.37 9.48 -7.54
CA ILE A 122 -11.77 10.78 -7.28
C ILE A 122 -10.80 10.70 -6.10
N PHE A 123 -11.15 9.92 -5.07
CA PHE A 123 -10.44 9.86 -3.80
C PHE A 123 -9.79 8.49 -3.54
N LEU A 124 -10.49 7.40 -3.88
CA LEU A 124 -10.06 6.05 -3.57
C LEU A 124 -9.25 5.42 -4.70
N ASN A 125 -8.25 4.64 -4.31
CA ASN A 125 -7.61 3.72 -5.22
C ASN A 125 -8.52 2.49 -5.39
N THR A 126 -9.18 2.41 -6.53
CA THR A 126 -10.19 1.39 -6.85
C THR A 126 -9.54 0.19 -7.57
N PRO A 127 -10.27 -0.93 -7.75
CA PRO A 127 -9.78 -2.02 -8.58
C PRO A 127 -9.36 -1.59 -9.99
N SER A 128 -10.05 -0.60 -10.60
CA SER A 128 -9.66 -0.02 -11.89
C SER A 128 -8.26 0.61 -11.84
N HIS A 129 -7.98 1.42 -10.81
CA HIS A 129 -6.67 2.02 -10.63
C HIS A 129 -5.57 0.99 -10.32
N HIS A 130 -5.92 -0.04 -9.56
CA HIS A 130 -4.97 -1.09 -9.19
C HIS A 130 -4.65 -2.03 -10.37
N ARG A 131 -5.61 -2.25 -11.28
CA ARG A 131 -5.34 -2.94 -12.56
C ARG A 131 -4.31 -2.18 -13.39
N VAL A 132 -4.44 -0.86 -13.51
CA VAL A 132 -3.44 -0.01 -14.18
C VAL A 132 -2.07 -0.18 -13.54
N HIS A 133 -2.00 -0.19 -12.20
CA HIS A 133 -0.76 -0.41 -11.47
C HIS A 133 -0.06 -1.73 -11.84
N HIS A 134 -0.83 -2.80 -12.04
CA HIS A 134 -0.33 -4.11 -12.49
C HIS A 134 -0.13 -4.23 -14.00
N GLY A 135 -0.42 -3.16 -14.75
CA GLY A 135 -0.34 -3.16 -16.21
C GLY A 135 1.09 -3.12 -16.74
N ALA A 136 1.38 -4.02 -17.70
CA ALA A 136 2.61 -4.00 -18.50
C ALA A 136 2.53 -3.07 -19.71
N ASN A 137 1.35 -2.48 -19.99
CA ASN A 137 1.17 -1.47 -21.04
C ASN A 137 2.10 -0.29 -20.78
N LYS A 138 2.73 0.25 -21.82
CA LYS A 138 3.77 1.29 -21.71
C LYS A 138 3.33 2.51 -20.88
N GLN A 139 2.07 2.96 -21.04
CA GLN A 139 1.52 4.12 -20.33
C GLN A 139 1.17 3.81 -18.86
N TYR A 140 1.03 2.54 -18.49
CA TYR A 140 0.67 2.09 -17.15
C TYR A 140 1.88 1.80 -16.25
N ILE A 141 3.07 1.71 -16.84
CA ILE A 141 4.30 1.43 -16.09
C ILE A 141 4.55 2.56 -15.08
N ASP A 142 4.86 2.17 -13.85
CA ASP A 142 5.16 3.09 -12.76
C ASP A 142 4.02 4.06 -12.40
N LYS A 143 2.79 3.59 -12.45
CA LYS A 143 1.58 4.36 -12.11
C LYS A 143 0.80 3.75 -10.93
N ASN A 144 -0.02 4.58 -10.29
CA ASN A 144 -1.02 4.24 -9.28
C ASN A 144 -0.49 3.41 -8.09
N TYR A 145 0.47 3.96 -7.35
CA TYR A 145 1.11 3.29 -6.20
C TYR A 145 0.28 3.32 -4.90
N GLY A 146 -0.77 4.14 -4.81
CA GLY A 146 -1.63 4.23 -3.64
C GLY A 146 -2.26 2.89 -3.28
N ASN A 147 -2.63 2.72 -1.99
CA ASN A 147 -3.40 1.55 -1.57
C ASN A 147 -4.88 1.89 -1.36
N LEU A 148 -5.20 2.74 -0.39
CA LEU A 148 -6.57 3.17 -0.13
C LEU A 148 -6.92 4.44 -0.91
N LEU A 149 -6.02 5.43 -0.90
CA LEU A 149 -6.23 6.75 -1.50
C LEU A 149 -5.41 6.93 -2.77
N ILE A 150 -6.07 7.30 -3.86
CA ILE A 150 -5.41 7.68 -5.13
C ILE A 150 -4.87 9.12 -5.10
N ILE A 151 -5.15 9.85 -4.03
CA ILE A 151 -4.77 11.24 -3.85
C ILE A 151 -3.26 11.43 -3.94
N TRP A 152 -2.48 10.50 -3.38
CA TRP A 152 -1.02 10.55 -3.41
C TRP A 152 -0.48 10.49 -4.84
N ASP A 153 -1.05 9.60 -5.67
CA ASP A 153 -0.67 9.49 -7.07
C ASP A 153 -0.97 10.78 -7.84
N LYS A 154 -2.11 11.40 -7.58
CA LYS A 154 -2.46 12.69 -8.17
C LYS A 154 -1.53 13.81 -7.71
N MET A 155 -1.20 13.86 -6.42
CA MET A 155 -0.30 14.88 -5.86
C MET A 155 1.13 14.76 -6.37
N PHE A 156 1.61 13.53 -6.57
CA PHE A 156 3.00 13.27 -6.96
C PHE A 156 3.18 12.92 -8.45
N GLY A 157 2.13 13.07 -9.28
CA GLY A 157 2.19 12.90 -10.73
C GLY A 157 2.35 11.47 -11.22
N THR A 158 1.94 10.50 -10.40
CA THR A 158 1.98 9.07 -10.75
C THR A 158 0.59 8.49 -11.07
N PHE A 159 -0.44 9.32 -11.14
CA PHE A 159 -1.79 8.90 -11.49
C PHE A 159 -1.95 8.63 -12.98
N GLU A 160 -2.63 7.52 -13.31
CA GLU A 160 -3.08 7.19 -14.66
C GLU A 160 -4.43 6.43 -14.57
N PRO A 161 -5.49 6.89 -15.25
CA PRO A 161 -6.75 6.16 -15.28
C PRO A 161 -6.70 4.97 -16.25
N GLU A 162 -7.59 4.00 -16.05
CA GLU A 162 -7.73 2.85 -16.94
C GLU A 162 -8.45 3.29 -18.23
N HIS A 163 -7.71 3.39 -19.33
CA HIS A 163 -8.23 3.80 -20.63
C HIS A 163 -8.43 2.64 -21.60
N GLU A 164 -7.60 1.61 -21.49
CA GLU A 164 -7.63 0.46 -22.38
C GLU A 164 -7.43 -0.84 -21.60
N LYS A 165 -7.64 -1.96 -22.26
CA LYS A 165 -7.45 -3.30 -21.67
C LYS A 165 -6.04 -3.42 -21.11
N VAL A 166 -5.97 -3.82 -19.86
CA VAL A 166 -4.69 -4.01 -19.17
C VAL A 166 -4.07 -5.34 -19.57
N GLU A 167 -2.80 -5.28 -19.93
CA GLU A 167 -1.95 -6.45 -20.15
C GLU A 167 -1.15 -6.70 -18.88
N TYR A 168 -1.21 -7.91 -18.31
CA TYR A 168 -0.59 -8.24 -17.03
C TYR A 168 0.71 -9.00 -17.23
N GLY A 169 1.56 -8.96 -16.20
CA GLY A 169 2.86 -9.58 -16.18
C GLY A 169 4.00 -8.56 -16.21
N LEU A 170 5.21 -9.04 -16.34
CA LEU A 170 6.39 -8.18 -16.48
C LEU A 170 6.56 -7.77 -17.94
N VAL A 171 7.13 -6.58 -18.18
CA VAL A 171 7.48 -6.12 -19.54
C VAL A 171 8.35 -7.16 -20.26
N ASN A 172 9.29 -7.77 -19.53
CA ASN A 172 10.06 -8.92 -19.97
C ASN A 172 9.77 -10.09 -19.02
N ASN A 173 8.84 -10.96 -19.40
CA ASN A 173 8.49 -12.12 -18.59
C ASN A 173 9.65 -13.11 -18.48
N VAL A 174 9.85 -13.65 -17.28
CA VAL A 174 10.94 -14.62 -16.99
C VAL A 174 10.69 -15.98 -17.63
N ASN A 175 9.45 -16.28 -18.02
CA ASN A 175 9.01 -17.51 -18.69
C ASN A 175 9.47 -18.80 -17.97
N THR A 176 9.59 -18.77 -16.64
CA THR A 176 9.95 -19.88 -15.81
C THR A 176 9.22 -19.81 -14.47
N PHE A 177 9.04 -20.98 -13.85
CA PHE A 177 8.47 -21.10 -12.50
C PHE A 177 9.55 -21.46 -11.45
N ASN A 178 10.83 -21.50 -11.83
CA ASN A 178 11.98 -21.79 -10.96
C ASN A 178 12.53 -20.51 -10.36
#